data_4d672ea9a8dc73df34c3ccffa96291e8
#
_entry.id   4d672ea9a8dc73df34c3ccffa96291e8
#
_cell.length_a   1.000
_cell.length_b   1.000
_cell.length_c   1.000
_cell.angle_alpha   90.00
_cell.angle_beta   90.00
_cell.angle_gamma   90.00
#
_symmetry.space_group_name_H-M   'P 1'
#
loop_
_entity.id
_entity.type
_entity.pdbx_description
1 polymer ?
#
loop_
_entity_poly.entity_id
_entity_poly.type
_entity_poly.pdbx_seq_one_letter_code
_entity_poly.pdbx_strand_id
1 'polypeptide(L)'
;MKLDDETKKLIAIGACVAANCQPCLETQVSQAKGMGIGTVEIEIAIKVGQSVRSGAASRMDEFIDSAAGIRMEHGDAAPKTKGCCC
;
A
#
# COMPACT_ATOMS: atom_id res chain seq x y z
N MET A 1 9.47 10.90 -19.92
CA MET A 1 9.10 9.57 -19.78
C MET A 1 7.62 9.40 -19.93
N LYS A 2 7.18 8.36 -20.58
CA LYS A 2 5.83 8.17 -20.80
C LYS A 2 5.37 6.90 -20.20
N LEU A 3 4.37 6.87 -19.43
CA LEU A 3 3.83 5.67 -18.83
C LEU A 3 2.65 5.18 -19.64
N ASP A 4 2.61 3.90 -19.91
CA ASP A 4 1.50 3.37 -20.70
C ASP A 4 0.32 3.11 -19.76
N ASP A 5 -0.81 2.79 -20.36
CA ASP A 5 -2.04 2.64 -19.60
C ASP A 5 -1.97 1.49 -18.60
N GLU A 6 -1.27 0.44 -18.95
CA GLU A 6 -1.11 -0.68 -18.06
C GLU A 6 -0.36 -0.29 -16.81
N THR A 7 0.74 0.41 -16.98
CA THR A 7 1.55 0.85 -15.86
C THR A 7 0.75 1.80 -14.97
N LYS A 8 0.03 2.73 -15.57
CA LYS A 8 -0.78 3.64 -14.80
C LYS A 8 -1.84 2.91 -13.99
N LYS A 9 -2.43 1.87 -14.58
CA LYS A 9 -3.45 1.12 -13.87
C LYS A 9 -2.85 0.36 -12.68
N LEU A 10 -1.68 -0.19 -12.86
CA LEU A 10 -1.01 -0.89 -11.77
C LEU A 10 -0.63 0.05 -10.64
N ILE A 11 -0.21 1.25 -10.99
CA ILE A 11 0.09 2.26 -9.99
C ILE A 11 -1.18 2.60 -9.21
N ALA A 12 -2.30 2.74 -9.92
CA ALA A 12 -3.56 3.08 -9.27
C ALA A 12 -3.99 1.97 -8.31
N ILE A 13 -3.78 0.71 -8.67
CA ILE A 13 -4.12 -0.40 -7.80
C ILE A 13 -3.31 -0.32 -6.52
N GLY A 14 -2.01 -0.12 -6.64
CA GLY A 14 -1.16 0.00 -5.46
C GLY A 14 -1.55 1.17 -4.59
N ALA A 15 -1.90 2.28 -5.23
CA ALA A 15 -2.32 3.47 -4.50
C ALA A 15 -3.61 3.24 -3.72
N CYS A 16 -4.56 2.50 -4.31
CA CYS A 16 -5.80 2.20 -3.63
C CYS A 16 -5.56 1.36 -2.37
N VAL A 17 -4.66 0.41 -2.48
CA VAL A 17 -4.32 -0.43 -1.33
C VAL A 17 -3.66 0.41 -0.24
N ALA A 18 -2.71 1.24 -0.62
CA ALA A 18 -2.00 2.06 0.35
C ALA A 18 -2.94 3.05 1.02
N ALA A 19 -3.95 3.51 0.30
CA ALA A 19 -4.91 4.46 0.83
C ALA A 19 -6.08 3.80 1.56
N ASN A 20 -6.12 2.48 1.58
CA ASN A 20 -7.22 1.74 2.22
C ASN A 20 -8.58 2.07 1.60
N CYS A 21 -8.62 2.23 0.30
CA CYS A 21 -9.87 2.57 -0.37
C CYS A 21 -10.47 1.34 -1.01
N GLN A 22 -11.40 0.73 -0.35
CA GLN A 22 -11.99 -0.52 -0.83
C GLN A 22 -12.74 -0.39 -2.15
N PRO A 23 -13.67 0.55 -2.29
CA PRO A 23 -14.35 0.65 -3.58
C PRO A 23 -13.43 1.06 -4.71
N CYS A 24 -12.39 1.82 -4.38
CA CYS A 24 -11.44 2.21 -5.42
C CYS A 24 -10.69 0.98 -5.93
N LEU A 25 -10.30 0.11 -5.02
CA LEU A 25 -9.58 -1.08 -5.40
C LEU A 25 -10.43 -1.99 -6.27
N GLU A 26 -11.68 -2.18 -5.90
CA GLU A 26 -12.57 -3.02 -6.67
C GLU A 26 -12.69 -2.51 -8.10
N THR A 27 -12.87 -1.22 -8.25
CA THR A 27 -13.00 -0.61 -9.55
C THR A 27 -11.73 -0.76 -10.37
N GLN A 28 -10.59 -0.47 -9.76
CA GLN A 28 -9.33 -0.51 -10.48
C GLN A 28 -8.95 -1.93 -10.90
N VAL A 29 -9.18 -2.90 -10.03
CA VAL A 29 -8.86 -4.27 -10.36
C VAL A 29 -9.78 -4.78 -11.47
N SER A 30 -11.05 -4.43 -11.41
CA SER A 30 -12.01 -4.84 -12.42
C SER A 30 -11.58 -4.28 -13.78
N GLN A 31 -11.21 -3.02 -13.81
CA GLN A 31 -10.78 -2.39 -15.06
C GLN A 31 -9.46 -3.01 -15.55
N ALA A 32 -8.57 -3.34 -14.65
CA ALA A 32 -7.31 -3.94 -15.04
C ALA A 32 -7.54 -5.29 -15.70
N LYS A 33 -8.45 -6.08 -15.15
CA LYS A 33 -8.76 -7.36 -15.74
C LYS A 33 -9.37 -7.17 -17.12
N GLY A 34 -10.21 -6.16 -17.28
CA GLY A 34 -10.81 -5.86 -18.55
C GLY A 34 -9.79 -5.41 -19.58
N MET A 35 -8.68 -4.87 -19.15
CA MET A 35 -7.62 -4.45 -20.04
C MET A 35 -6.67 -5.60 -20.39
N GLY A 36 -6.87 -6.76 -19.79
CA GLY A 36 -6.01 -7.89 -20.08
C GLY A 36 -4.74 -7.92 -19.24
N ILE A 37 -4.68 -7.16 -18.16
CA ILE A 37 -3.50 -7.17 -17.34
C ILE A 37 -3.47 -8.46 -16.55
N GLY A 38 -2.34 -9.11 -16.51
CA GLY A 38 -2.23 -10.40 -15.88
C GLY A 38 -2.41 -10.37 -14.38
N THR A 39 -2.88 -11.48 -13.85
CA THR A 39 -3.10 -11.58 -12.40
C THR A 39 -1.82 -11.39 -11.63
N VAL A 40 -0.71 -11.85 -12.16
CA VAL A 40 0.57 -11.72 -11.47
C VAL A 40 0.94 -10.25 -11.30
N GLU A 41 0.76 -9.47 -12.35
CA GLU A 41 1.08 -8.05 -12.27
C GLU A 41 0.19 -7.33 -11.27
N ILE A 42 -1.09 -7.71 -11.26
CA ILE A 42 -2.04 -7.10 -10.32
C ILE A 42 -1.61 -7.45 -8.89
N GLU A 43 -1.23 -8.69 -8.69
CA GLU A 43 -0.81 -9.13 -7.36
C GLU A 43 0.42 -8.39 -6.89
N ILE A 44 1.37 -8.18 -7.78
CA ILE A 44 2.58 -7.44 -7.43
C ILE A 44 2.23 -6.01 -7.04
N ALA A 45 1.34 -5.38 -7.80
CA ALA A 45 0.93 -4.01 -7.50
C ALA A 45 0.27 -3.93 -6.13
N ILE A 46 -0.54 -4.94 -5.79
CA ILE A 46 -1.19 -4.97 -4.49
C ILE A 46 -0.15 -5.12 -3.38
N LYS A 47 0.82 -5.99 -3.59
CA LYS A 47 1.85 -6.20 -2.57
C LYS A 47 2.69 -4.95 -2.34
N VAL A 48 2.98 -4.23 -3.39
CA VAL A 48 3.71 -2.98 -3.25
C VAL A 48 2.89 -1.99 -2.42
N GLY A 49 1.58 -1.91 -2.70
CA GLY A 49 0.71 -1.03 -1.94
C GLY A 49 0.65 -1.41 -0.46
N GLN A 50 0.60 -2.71 -0.19
CA GLN A 50 0.59 -3.19 1.19
C GLN A 50 1.88 -2.83 1.91
N SER A 51 2.99 -2.91 1.21
CA SER A 51 4.29 -2.58 1.77
C SER A 51 4.36 -1.11 2.13
N VAL A 52 3.87 -0.25 1.25
CA VAL A 52 3.86 1.19 1.51
C VAL A 52 2.96 1.50 2.70
N ARG A 53 1.79 0.86 2.76
CA ARG A 53 0.86 1.10 3.84
C ARG A 53 1.46 0.68 5.18
N SER A 54 2.12 -0.45 5.19
CA SER A 54 2.77 -0.94 6.39
C SER A 54 3.87 -0.01 6.85
N GLY A 55 4.67 0.47 5.92
CA GLY A 55 5.73 1.41 6.24
C GLY A 55 5.19 2.72 6.79
N ALA A 56 4.09 3.20 6.20
CA ALA A 56 3.48 4.43 6.67
C ALA A 56 2.94 4.26 8.09
N ALA A 57 2.36 3.11 8.38
CA ALA A 57 1.83 2.86 9.71
C ALA A 57 2.95 2.83 10.74
N SER A 58 4.07 2.22 10.40
CA SER A 58 5.21 2.18 11.29
C SER A 58 5.75 3.55 11.59
N ARG A 59 5.83 4.39 10.57
CA ARG A 59 6.33 5.73 10.76
C ARG A 59 5.37 6.55 11.61
N MET A 60 4.09 6.34 11.43
CA MET A 60 3.11 7.05 12.24
C MET A 60 3.25 6.65 13.70
N ASP A 61 3.47 5.35 13.95
CA ASP A 61 3.64 4.88 15.32
C ASP A 61 4.84 5.53 15.99
N GLU A 62 5.92 5.69 15.25
CA GLU A 62 7.09 6.35 15.78
C GLU A 62 6.82 7.82 16.04
N PHE A 63 6.09 8.46 15.17
CA PHE A 63 5.82 9.87 15.28
C PHE A 63 4.89 10.19 16.44
N ILE A 64 4.00 9.28 16.77
CA ILE A 64 3.03 9.50 17.83
C ILE A 64 3.68 9.88 19.16
N ASP A 65 4.69 9.16 19.54
CA ASP A 65 5.36 9.47 20.81
C ASP A 65 5.86 10.90 20.83
N SER A 66 6.46 11.28 19.74
CA SER A 66 7.00 12.61 19.64
C SER A 66 5.90 13.67 19.62
N ALA A 67 4.87 13.43 18.83
CA ALA A 67 3.80 14.40 18.69
C ALA A 67 2.99 14.55 19.98
N ALA A 68 2.78 13.45 20.67
CA ALA A 68 2.00 13.50 21.90
C ALA A 68 2.82 13.91 23.11
N GLY A 69 4.10 13.83 22.99
CA GLY A 69 4.97 14.16 24.11
C GLY A 69 4.92 13.15 25.24
N ILE A 70 4.50 11.92 24.92
CA ILE A 70 4.49 10.88 25.95
C ILE A 70 5.05 9.63 25.35
N ARG A 71 5.49 8.74 26.20
CA ARG A 71 6.03 7.55 25.68
C ARG A 71 4.99 6.49 25.68
N MET A 72 4.57 6.03 24.56
CA MET A 72 3.55 5.03 24.50
C MET A 72 4.13 3.65 24.30
N GLU A 73 3.44 2.69 24.81
CA GLU A 73 3.89 1.39 24.61
C GLU A 73 3.41 0.89 23.35
N HIS A 74 4.17 0.59 22.40
CA HIS A 74 3.68 0.14 21.17
C HIS A 74 3.66 -1.34 21.26
N GLY A 75 2.87 -1.94 21.26
CA GLY A 75 2.71 -3.23 21.30
C GLY A 75 3.42 -4.04 20.58
N ASP A 76 3.78 -4.77 20.88
CA ASP A 76 4.55 -5.49 20.23
C ASP A 76 4.04 -6.21 19.25
N ALA A 77 3.22 -6.32 19.23
CA ALA A 77 2.68 -7.04 18.30
C ALA A 77 3.24 -6.85 17.07
N ALA A 78 3.77 -6.03 16.85
CA ALA A 78 4.19 -5.78 15.67
C ALA A 78 5.03 -6.74 15.14
N PRO A 79 4.82 -7.27 14.28
CA PRO A 79 5.54 -8.19 13.74
C PRO A 79 6.50 -7.58 13.03
N LYS A 80 7.34 -7.55 13.12
CA LYS A 80 8.28 -7.04 12.45
C LYS A 80 8.30 -7.31 11.15
N THR A 81 7.84 -6.99 10.50
CA THR A 81 7.80 -7.24 9.23
C THR A 81 8.86 -6.67 8.70
N LYS A 82 9.71 -6.96 8.60
CA LYS A 82 10.68 -6.41 8.04
C LYS A 82 10.44 -5.95 6.84
N GLY A 83 10.75 -5.52 6.30
CA GLY A 83 10.65 -5.11 5.06
C GLY A 83 9.94 -4.07 4.76
N CYS A 84 9.58 -3.67 5.01
CA CYS A 84 8.86 -2.70 4.76
C CYS A 84 9.21 -1.83 3.97
N CYS A 85 9.23 -1.60 3.45
CA CYS A 85 9.37 -0.75 2.62
C CYS A 85 9.78 0.12 2.45
N CYS A 86 9.65 0.24 2.46
CA CYS A 86 9.93 1.21 2.15
C CYS A 86 10.78 1.32 2.08
#